data_6748301ed659e7a914cd71023fef28ee
#
_entry.id   6748301ed659e7a914cd71023fef28ee
#
_cell.length_a   1.000
_cell.length_b   1.000
_cell.length_c   1.000
_cell.angle_alpha   90.00
_cell.angle_beta   90.00
_cell.angle_gamma   90.00
#
_symmetry.space_group_name_H-M   'P 1'
#
loop_
_entity.id
_entity.type
_entity.pdbx_description
1 polymer ?
#
loop_
_entity_poly.entity_id
_entity_poly.type
_entity_poly.pdbx_seq_one_letter_code
_entity_poly.pdbx_strand_id
1 'polypeptide(L)'
;MKHIDGDMTVHRILTRFPHLLEEFKVHGLGKFEAPETLEKLGPYLTLRSALAALSINQELFIARLEARITSEAGNGAAEDAFDVDKRHELTVSALLPCGMKMPFGRTLDAFIESYNRTHSPTIRCLVEGNVNHETSYYDHVDTITSLDQLPDVVVSADINSFYHQRFKRMFRGQGLFRTSPRRLHPDMEAIGLADPDGDFTMLSANLLVIVALNDGLRGRPLPESWGDLLHESLTNSVVIRGDDSFFCNGVLLPFHQMFGLDGVRRLGRSVVQGLHPSEMVKLIDSRNADVPPVYVMPYFFATRIKERGRATLIVPNEGAIVSPVQMLVKRSARPEVMDAMDFLTGRELGQICADAYFPSTHPGVTNPTSHVRMRWLGWDFLNRTDIGALKNEVGAAFKAALQGSEDRACG
;
A
#
# COMPACT_ATOMS: atom_id res chain seq x y z
N MET A 1 -20.78 6.17 25.24
CA MET A 1 -21.24 4.77 25.45
C MET A 1 -21.11 4.06 24.10
N LYS A 2 -20.37 2.94 24.01
CA LYS A 2 -20.24 2.23 22.72
C LYS A 2 -21.60 1.65 22.31
N HIS A 3 -22.07 1.92 21.11
CA HIS A 3 -23.35 1.45 20.57
C HIS A 3 -23.21 0.12 19.81
N ILE A 4 -21.97 -0.16 19.31
CA ILE A 4 -21.64 -1.32 18.49
C ILE A 4 -20.46 -2.06 19.11
N ASP A 5 -20.52 -3.39 19.13
CA ASP A 5 -19.42 -4.30 19.41
C ASP A 5 -19.30 -5.39 18.33
N GLY A 6 -18.17 -6.09 18.32
CA GLY A 6 -17.90 -7.12 17.31
C GLY A 6 -18.80 -8.36 17.37
N ASP A 7 -19.45 -8.60 18.49
CA ASP A 7 -20.31 -9.78 18.72
C ASP A 7 -21.78 -9.51 18.34
N MET A 8 -22.11 -8.24 18.04
CA MET A 8 -23.42 -7.89 17.46
C MET A 8 -23.56 -8.47 16.06
N THR A 9 -24.77 -8.97 15.72
CA THR A 9 -25.05 -9.47 14.38
C THR A 9 -25.21 -8.32 13.39
N VAL A 10 -24.85 -8.56 12.14
CA VAL A 10 -25.00 -7.59 11.05
C VAL A 10 -26.45 -7.13 10.92
N HIS A 11 -27.41 -8.07 11.05
CA HIS A 11 -28.84 -7.77 11.05
C HIS A 11 -29.21 -6.77 12.15
N ARG A 12 -28.77 -7.01 13.39
CA ARG A 12 -29.07 -6.13 14.54
C ARG A 12 -28.51 -4.73 14.34
N ILE A 13 -27.29 -4.62 13.78
CA ILE A 13 -26.65 -3.34 13.51
C ILE A 13 -27.43 -2.57 12.43
N LEU A 14 -27.67 -3.17 11.27
CA LEU A 14 -28.33 -2.49 10.15
C LEU A 14 -29.81 -2.23 10.37
N THR A 15 -30.48 -3.06 11.17
CA THR A 15 -31.87 -2.78 11.58
C THR A 15 -31.95 -1.60 12.54
N ARG A 16 -31.00 -1.50 13.47
CA ARG A 16 -30.95 -0.40 14.44
C ARG A 16 -30.43 0.91 13.84
N PHE A 17 -29.50 0.81 12.91
CA PHE A 17 -28.81 1.93 12.26
C PHE A 17 -28.75 1.73 10.73
N PRO A 18 -29.90 1.89 10.01
CA PRO A 18 -29.96 1.63 8.57
C PRO A 18 -29.00 2.49 7.72
N HIS A 19 -28.70 3.70 8.17
CA HIS A 19 -27.79 4.64 7.51
C HIS A 19 -26.34 4.13 7.46
N LEU A 20 -25.95 3.17 8.32
CA LEU A 20 -24.64 2.56 8.29
C LEU A 20 -24.43 1.62 7.10
N LEU A 21 -25.49 1.29 6.35
CA LEU A 21 -25.39 0.41 5.19
C LEU A 21 -24.37 0.92 4.16
N GLU A 22 -24.25 2.23 3.97
CA GLU A 22 -23.27 2.82 3.06
C GLU A 22 -21.83 2.50 3.51
N GLU A 23 -21.55 2.51 4.81
CA GLU A 23 -20.24 2.13 5.34
C GLU A 23 -19.95 0.62 5.11
N PHE A 24 -20.97 -0.22 5.24
CA PHE A 24 -20.86 -1.64 4.89
C PHE A 24 -20.59 -1.86 3.40
N LYS A 25 -21.22 -1.12 2.50
CA LYS A 25 -20.99 -1.18 1.06
C LYS A 25 -19.55 -0.84 0.68
N VAL A 26 -19.05 0.28 1.20
CA VAL A 26 -17.68 0.75 0.95
C VAL A 26 -16.63 -0.29 1.33
N HIS A 27 -16.93 -1.12 2.33
CA HIS A 27 -16.02 -2.14 2.85
C HIS A 27 -16.30 -3.57 2.34
N GLY A 28 -16.96 -3.71 1.19
CA GLY A 28 -17.19 -5.03 0.56
C GLY A 28 -18.30 -5.86 1.20
N LEU A 29 -19.09 -5.26 2.11
CA LEU A 29 -20.24 -5.88 2.75
C LEU A 29 -21.58 -5.42 2.10
N GLY A 30 -21.52 -4.90 0.88
CA GLY A 30 -22.67 -4.39 0.12
C GLY A 30 -23.77 -5.42 -0.17
N LYS A 31 -23.45 -6.71 -0.05
CA LYS A 31 -24.45 -7.80 -0.19
C LYS A 31 -25.62 -7.67 0.80
N PHE A 32 -25.44 -6.98 1.92
CA PHE A 32 -26.52 -6.76 2.91
C PHE A 32 -27.49 -5.61 2.52
N GLU A 33 -27.27 -4.95 1.39
CA GLU A 33 -28.26 -4.05 0.78
C GLU A 33 -29.52 -4.82 0.30
N ALA A 34 -29.33 -6.06 -0.12
CA ALA A 34 -30.45 -6.93 -0.49
C ALA A 34 -31.19 -7.40 0.79
N PRO A 35 -32.50 -7.03 0.94
CA PRO A 35 -33.26 -7.39 2.14
C PRO A 35 -33.24 -8.89 2.45
N GLU A 36 -33.34 -9.72 1.40
CA GLU A 36 -33.27 -11.16 1.55
C GLU A 36 -31.94 -11.65 2.14
N THR A 37 -30.82 -11.04 1.80
CA THR A 37 -29.50 -11.38 2.34
C THR A 37 -29.36 -10.92 3.78
N LEU A 38 -29.88 -9.76 4.10
CA LEU A 38 -29.89 -9.22 5.46
C LEU A 38 -30.74 -10.09 6.38
N GLU A 39 -31.91 -10.54 5.94
CA GLU A 39 -32.80 -11.38 6.73
C GLU A 39 -32.29 -12.82 6.87
N LYS A 40 -31.71 -13.40 5.83
CA LYS A 40 -31.25 -14.80 5.83
C LYS A 40 -29.89 -15.01 6.50
N LEU A 41 -28.95 -14.12 6.26
CA LEU A 41 -27.55 -14.24 6.74
C LEU A 41 -27.24 -13.31 7.91
N GLY A 42 -27.81 -12.13 7.92
CA GLY A 42 -27.52 -11.10 8.91
C GLY A 42 -27.75 -11.53 10.37
N PRO A 43 -28.79 -12.31 10.73
CA PRO A 43 -29.02 -12.76 12.09
C PRO A 43 -27.98 -13.75 12.62
N TYR A 44 -27.32 -14.48 11.73
CA TYR A 44 -26.35 -15.53 12.09
C TYR A 44 -24.90 -15.07 11.95
N LEU A 45 -24.65 -13.93 11.30
CA LEU A 45 -23.32 -13.41 11.05
C LEU A 45 -23.01 -12.27 12.00
N THR A 46 -22.05 -12.48 12.91
CA THR A 46 -21.55 -11.39 13.76
C THR A 46 -20.70 -10.42 12.95
N LEU A 47 -20.61 -9.16 13.39
CA LEU A 47 -19.74 -8.18 12.78
C LEU A 47 -18.29 -8.65 12.74
N ARG A 48 -17.79 -9.25 13.84
CA ARG A 48 -16.47 -9.86 13.93
C ARG A 48 -16.23 -10.88 12.81
N SER A 49 -17.16 -11.82 12.62
CA SER A 49 -17.02 -12.86 11.60
C SER A 49 -17.10 -12.29 10.18
N ALA A 50 -17.96 -11.30 9.95
CA ALA A 50 -18.09 -10.63 8.66
C ALA A 50 -16.79 -9.89 8.27
N LEU A 51 -16.20 -9.16 9.22
CA LEU A 51 -14.97 -8.41 9.02
C LEU A 51 -13.75 -9.32 8.89
N ALA A 52 -13.68 -10.40 9.68
CA ALA A 52 -12.61 -11.39 9.59
C ALA A 52 -12.58 -12.08 8.23
N ALA A 53 -13.74 -12.39 7.64
CA ALA A 53 -13.85 -13.00 6.32
C ALA A 53 -13.29 -12.11 5.20
N LEU A 54 -13.31 -10.79 5.39
CA LEU A 54 -12.79 -9.79 4.46
C LEU A 54 -11.44 -9.20 4.91
N SER A 55 -10.85 -9.74 5.98
CA SER A 55 -9.60 -9.22 6.57
C SER A 55 -9.65 -7.74 6.95
N ILE A 56 -10.83 -7.24 7.33
CA ILE A 56 -11.05 -5.86 7.76
C ILE A 56 -10.74 -5.75 9.26
N ASN A 57 -10.04 -4.68 9.64
CA ASN A 57 -9.75 -4.41 11.05
C ASN A 57 -11.05 -4.06 11.80
N GLN A 58 -11.42 -4.91 12.79
CA GLN A 58 -12.66 -4.79 13.53
C GLN A 58 -12.75 -3.48 14.33
N GLU A 59 -11.69 -3.10 15.02
CA GLU A 59 -11.70 -1.92 15.91
C GLU A 59 -11.90 -0.63 15.13
N LEU A 60 -11.23 -0.53 13.98
CA LEU A 60 -11.37 0.58 13.06
C LEU A 60 -12.77 0.66 12.47
N PHE A 61 -13.28 -0.47 12.00
CA PHE A 61 -14.60 -0.48 11.40
C PHE A 61 -15.66 -0.09 12.43
N ILE A 62 -15.57 -0.61 13.66
CA ILE A 62 -16.46 -0.20 14.76
C ILE A 62 -16.31 1.28 15.06
N ALA A 63 -15.09 1.82 15.14
CA ALA A 63 -14.88 3.24 15.37
C ALA A 63 -15.53 4.12 14.29
N ARG A 64 -15.49 3.70 13.03
CA ARG A 64 -16.18 4.39 11.92
C ARG A 64 -17.70 4.33 12.07
N LEU A 65 -18.24 3.16 12.39
CA LEU A 65 -19.68 3.03 12.62
C LEU A 65 -20.15 3.92 13.77
N GLU A 66 -19.39 3.95 14.88
CA GLU A 66 -19.69 4.81 16.03
C GLU A 66 -19.62 6.29 15.67
N ALA A 67 -18.62 6.69 14.88
CA ALA A 67 -18.52 8.07 14.40
C ALA A 67 -19.73 8.48 13.55
N ARG A 68 -20.22 7.58 12.67
CA ARG A 68 -21.42 7.81 11.86
C ARG A 68 -22.68 7.93 12.72
N ILE A 69 -22.85 7.07 13.73
CA ILE A 69 -23.99 7.13 14.66
C ILE A 69 -23.98 8.47 15.41
N THR A 70 -22.82 8.93 15.85
CA THR A 70 -22.66 10.17 16.59
C THR A 70 -22.93 11.39 15.71
N SER A 71 -22.52 11.35 14.42
CA SER A 71 -22.74 12.46 13.48
C SER A 71 -24.22 12.67 13.11
N GLU A 72 -25.04 11.62 13.10
CA GLU A 72 -26.48 11.76 12.84
C GLU A 72 -27.30 12.12 14.06
N ALA A 73 -26.86 11.73 15.25
CA ALA A 73 -27.53 12.13 16.50
C ALA A 73 -27.40 13.63 16.82
N GLY A 74 -26.59 14.38 16.05
CA GLY A 74 -26.24 15.77 16.30
C GLY A 74 -26.27 16.68 15.08
N ASN A 75 -27.40 16.81 14.39
CA ASN A 75 -27.62 17.97 13.52
C ASN A 75 -27.88 19.23 14.38
N GLY A 76 -26.88 19.63 15.19
CA GLY A 76 -26.97 20.85 15.99
C GLY A 76 -25.88 21.04 17.07
N ALA A 77 -25.10 20.02 17.40
CA ALA A 77 -24.13 20.13 18.51
C ALA A 77 -22.85 19.30 18.35
N ALA A 78 -22.52 18.80 17.16
CA ALA A 78 -21.47 17.79 16.97
C ALA A 78 -20.11 18.32 16.51
N GLU A 79 -19.94 19.61 16.30
CA GLU A 79 -18.62 20.17 16.01
C GLU A 79 -17.71 20.26 17.25
N ASP A 80 -18.28 20.40 18.44
CA ASP A 80 -17.51 20.62 19.66
C ASP A 80 -17.13 19.34 20.45
N ALA A 81 -17.87 18.23 20.30
CA ALA A 81 -17.59 17.01 21.07
C ALA A 81 -16.45 16.15 20.48
N PHE A 82 -16.14 16.31 19.19
CA PHE A 82 -15.00 15.61 18.55
C PHE A 82 -13.65 16.30 18.82
N ASP A 83 -13.69 17.56 19.26
CA ASP A 83 -12.50 18.41 19.40
C ASP A 83 -11.84 18.32 20.78
N VAL A 84 -12.54 17.88 21.81
CA VAL A 84 -12.02 17.89 23.20
C VAL A 84 -11.06 16.72 23.45
N ASP A 85 -11.30 15.52 22.89
CA ASP A 85 -10.38 14.38 23.03
C ASP A 85 -9.21 14.44 22.01
N LYS A 86 -9.40 15.07 20.86
CA LYS A 86 -8.32 15.26 19.86
C LYS A 86 -7.19 16.18 20.33
N ARG A 87 -7.43 17.04 21.32
CA ARG A 87 -6.43 18.00 21.83
C ARG A 87 -5.32 17.37 22.67
N HIS A 88 -5.45 16.11 23.04
CA HIS A 88 -4.54 15.46 24.00
C HIS A 88 -3.76 14.26 23.44
N GLU A 89 -3.98 13.85 22.20
CA GLU A 89 -3.26 12.73 21.57
C GLU A 89 -2.56 13.16 20.30
N LEU A 90 -1.37 12.61 20.08
CA LEU A 90 -0.72 12.59 18.76
C LEU A 90 -1.26 11.42 17.97
N THR A 91 -1.59 11.63 16.70
CA THR A 91 -2.16 10.60 15.85
C THR A 91 -1.16 10.16 14.78
N VAL A 92 -0.88 8.85 14.73
CA VAL A 92 0.02 8.23 13.75
C VAL A 92 -0.74 7.18 12.96
N SER A 93 -0.66 7.21 11.64
CA SER A 93 -1.15 6.14 10.77
C SER A 93 -0.01 5.59 9.94
N ALA A 94 0.17 4.27 9.91
CA ALA A 94 1.21 3.60 9.14
C ALA A 94 0.60 2.54 8.21
N LEU A 95 0.61 2.83 6.91
CA LEU A 95 0.15 1.97 5.83
C LEU A 95 1.37 1.32 5.16
N LEU A 96 1.68 0.10 5.57
CA LEU A 96 2.97 -0.53 5.28
C LEU A 96 2.88 -1.64 4.23
N PRO A 97 3.95 -1.88 3.44
CA PRO A 97 4.04 -3.08 2.61
C PRO A 97 3.92 -4.34 3.47
N CYS A 98 3.25 -5.38 2.94
CA CYS A 98 2.94 -6.61 3.70
C CYS A 98 4.17 -7.24 4.38
N GLY A 99 5.32 -7.27 3.69
CA GLY A 99 6.56 -7.83 4.25
C GLY A 99 7.16 -7.00 5.39
N MET A 100 6.86 -5.71 5.44
CA MET A 100 7.36 -4.78 6.46
C MET A 100 6.42 -4.70 7.67
N LYS A 101 5.13 -4.95 7.50
CA LYS A 101 4.10 -4.72 8.53
C LYS A 101 4.46 -5.33 9.88
N MET A 102 4.87 -6.60 9.91
CA MET A 102 5.12 -7.29 11.17
C MET A 102 6.35 -6.78 11.92
N PRO A 103 7.56 -6.70 11.31
CA PRO A 103 8.73 -6.22 12.03
C PRO A 103 8.61 -4.74 12.40
N PHE A 104 8.17 -3.90 11.48
CA PHE A 104 7.97 -2.46 11.71
C PHE A 104 6.89 -2.20 12.75
N GLY A 105 5.72 -2.85 12.62
CA GLY A 105 4.58 -2.66 13.53
C GLY A 105 4.95 -3.02 14.97
N ARG A 106 5.58 -4.17 15.21
CA ARG A 106 6.00 -4.57 16.57
C ARG A 106 6.94 -3.56 17.23
N THR A 107 7.88 -3.02 16.47
CA THR A 107 8.85 -2.05 16.98
C THR A 107 8.18 -0.71 17.25
N LEU A 108 7.27 -0.29 16.38
CA LEU A 108 6.48 0.92 16.59
C LEU A 108 5.54 0.77 17.79
N ASP A 109 4.86 -0.36 17.95
CA ASP A 109 4.00 -0.63 19.11
C ASP A 109 4.78 -0.57 20.42
N ALA A 110 5.97 -1.20 20.48
CA ALA A 110 6.84 -1.16 21.65
C ALA A 110 7.32 0.27 21.99
N PHE A 111 7.66 1.06 20.97
CA PHE A 111 7.98 2.48 21.16
C PHE A 111 6.80 3.24 21.75
N ILE A 112 5.61 3.10 21.17
CA ILE A 112 4.40 3.80 21.59
C ILE A 112 4.02 3.42 23.03
N GLU A 113 4.05 2.13 23.38
CA GLU A 113 3.80 1.68 24.74
C GLU A 113 4.80 2.30 25.75
N SER A 114 6.07 2.35 25.37
CA SER A 114 7.10 2.97 26.22
C SER A 114 6.89 4.48 26.34
N TYR A 115 6.62 5.16 25.24
CA TYR A 115 6.36 6.59 25.17
C TYR A 115 5.15 6.96 26.04
N ASN A 116 4.03 6.29 25.86
CA ASN A 116 2.77 6.59 26.54
C ASN A 116 2.81 6.36 28.06
N ARG A 117 3.78 5.58 28.57
CA ARG A 117 3.97 5.43 30.02
C ARG A 117 4.61 6.64 30.67
N THR A 118 5.34 7.45 29.93
CA THR A 118 6.20 8.51 30.50
C THR A 118 5.90 9.90 29.96
N HIS A 119 5.09 10.03 28.90
CA HIS A 119 4.83 11.29 28.20
C HIS A 119 3.34 11.64 28.13
N SER A 120 3.07 12.91 28.05
CA SER A 120 1.76 13.50 27.73
C SER A 120 2.00 14.67 26.76
N PRO A 121 1.32 14.73 25.62
CA PRO A 121 0.24 13.85 25.17
C PRO A 121 0.71 12.42 24.82
N THR A 122 -0.22 11.48 24.85
CA THR A 122 0.01 10.11 24.38
C THR A 122 -0.02 10.03 22.85
N ILE A 123 0.58 8.97 22.29
CA ILE A 123 0.50 8.66 20.86
C ILE A 123 -0.57 7.58 20.66
N ARG A 124 -1.52 7.84 19.77
CA ARG A 124 -2.44 6.84 19.26
C ARG A 124 -2.00 6.45 17.85
N CYS A 125 -1.69 5.19 17.65
CA CYS A 125 -1.21 4.68 16.36
C CYS A 125 -2.16 3.65 15.78
N LEU A 126 -2.25 3.69 14.45
CA LEU A 126 -2.88 2.69 13.64
C LEU A 126 -1.87 2.15 12.63
N VAL A 127 -1.55 0.85 12.71
CA VAL A 127 -0.69 0.16 11.76
C VAL A 127 -1.53 -0.77 10.89
N GLU A 128 -1.60 -0.48 9.60
CA GLU A 128 -2.26 -1.34 8.61
C GLU A 128 -1.25 -1.85 7.59
N GLY A 129 -1.49 -3.06 7.06
CA GLY A 129 -0.82 -3.50 5.85
C GLY A 129 -1.42 -2.76 4.67
N ASN A 130 -0.58 -2.38 3.73
CA ASN A 130 -1.01 -1.99 2.40
C ASN A 130 -1.51 -3.26 1.69
N VAL A 131 -2.64 -3.77 2.19
CA VAL A 131 -3.33 -4.93 1.62
C VAL A 131 -3.91 -4.47 0.28
N ASN A 132 -4.19 -5.40 -0.60
CA ASN A 132 -4.67 -5.24 -1.97
C ASN A 132 -5.79 -4.20 -2.19
N HIS A 133 -6.32 -3.67 -1.13
CA HIS A 133 -7.27 -2.57 -1.09
C HIS A 133 -6.59 -1.32 -0.50
N GLU A 134 -5.75 -0.71 -1.29
CA GLU A 134 -5.29 0.68 -1.09
C GLU A 134 -6.44 1.68 -0.90
N THR A 135 -7.63 1.18 -0.77
CA THR A 135 -8.79 1.76 -1.32
C THR A 135 -9.42 2.76 -0.38
N SER A 136 -9.80 2.43 0.82
CA SER A 136 -10.62 3.36 1.58
C SER A 136 -9.85 4.57 2.14
N TYR A 137 -8.58 4.38 2.56
CA TYR A 137 -7.81 5.50 3.09
C TYR A 137 -7.32 6.43 1.99
N TYR A 138 -6.81 5.89 0.89
CA TYR A 138 -6.33 6.71 -0.23
C TYR A 138 -7.48 7.37 -0.98
N ASP A 139 -8.64 6.72 -1.08
CA ASP A 139 -9.86 7.36 -1.59
C ASP A 139 -10.30 8.53 -0.70
N HIS A 140 -10.19 8.36 0.64
CA HIS A 140 -10.42 9.46 1.57
C HIS A 140 -9.44 10.63 1.34
N VAL A 141 -8.15 10.36 1.11
CA VAL A 141 -7.14 11.39 0.79
C VAL A 141 -7.55 12.22 -0.44
N ASP A 142 -8.14 11.59 -1.44
CA ASP A 142 -8.62 12.28 -2.64
C ASP A 142 -9.84 13.20 -2.37
N THR A 143 -10.51 13.05 -1.24
CA THR A 143 -11.70 13.85 -0.87
C THR A 143 -11.42 14.96 0.14
N ILE A 144 -10.31 14.91 0.88
CA ILE A 144 -10.03 15.89 1.95
C ILE A 144 -9.93 17.32 1.43
N THR A 145 -10.34 18.25 2.29
CA THR A 145 -10.30 19.69 2.03
C THR A 145 -9.45 20.44 3.05
N SER A 146 -9.10 19.80 4.17
CA SER A 146 -8.24 20.33 5.22
C SER A 146 -7.28 19.26 5.71
N LEU A 147 -6.06 19.65 6.15
CA LEU A 147 -5.10 18.74 6.78
C LEU A 147 -5.60 18.19 8.13
N ASP A 148 -6.58 18.82 8.77
CA ASP A 148 -7.16 18.31 10.01
C ASP A 148 -7.85 16.94 9.82
N GLN A 149 -8.21 16.62 8.57
CA GLN A 149 -8.79 15.34 8.19
C GLN A 149 -7.74 14.21 8.07
N LEU A 150 -6.45 14.52 8.21
CA LEU A 150 -5.36 13.53 8.25
C LEU A 150 -4.84 13.36 9.68
N PRO A 151 -4.20 12.24 10.02
CA PRO A 151 -3.37 12.10 11.22
C PRO A 151 -2.21 13.09 11.24
N ASP A 152 -1.61 13.31 12.43
CA ASP A 152 -0.44 14.17 12.57
C ASP A 152 0.78 13.63 11.83
N VAL A 153 0.90 12.29 11.82
CA VAL A 153 1.92 11.54 11.08
C VAL A 153 1.25 10.49 10.22
N VAL A 154 1.57 10.47 8.94
CA VAL A 154 1.14 9.42 8.01
C VAL A 154 2.36 8.77 7.38
N VAL A 155 2.58 7.48 7.66
CA VAL A 155 3.51 6.64 6.90
C VAL A 155 2.72 5.94 5.81
N SER A 156 3.17 6.03 4.58
CA SER A 156 2.50 5.42 3.43
C SER A 156 3.51 4.76 2.50
N ALA A 157 3.03 3.84 1.68
CA ALA A 157 3.85 3.13 0.71
C ALA A 157 3.34 3.36 -0.71
N ASP A 158 4.24 3.18 -1.67
CA ASP A 158 3.97 3.28 -3.10
C ASP A 158 3.56 4.69 -3.56
N ILE A 159 3.27 4.82 -4.85
CA ILE A 159 2.75 6.06 -5.45
C ILE A 159 1.23 6.06 -5.30
N ASN A 160 0.77 6.67 -4.23
CA ASN A 160 -0.63 6.70 -3.79
C ASN A 160 -1.28 8.09 -3.97
N SER A 161 -2.45 8.33 -3.35
CA SER A 161 -3.21 9.58 -3.51
C SER A 161 -2.51 10.84 -3.01
N PHE A 162 -1.48 10.73 -2.17
CA PHE A 162 -0.63 11.87 -1.80
C PHE A 162 0.19 12.42 -2.99
N TYR A 163 0.30 11.67 -4.08
CA TYR A 163 0.91 12.09 -5.36
C TYR A 163 -0.11 12.59 -6.39
N HIS A 164 -1.42 12.50 -6.11
CA HIS A 164 -2.45 12.96 -7.03
C HIS A 164 -2.46 14.49 -7.14
N GLN A 165 -2.85 14.98 -8.31
CA GLN A 165 -2.80 16.41 -8.64
C GLN A 165 -3.62 17.28 -7.68
N ARG A 166 -4.76 16.75 -7.16
CA ARG A 166 -5.58 17.45 -6.18
C ARG A 166 -4.80 17.68 -4.88
N PHE A 167 -4.21 16.62 -4.28
CA PHE A 167 -3.44 16.73 -3.06
C PHE A 167 -2.21 17.64 -3.24
N LYS A 168 -1.51 17.50 -4.37
CA LYS A 168 -0.37 18.36 -4.69
C LYS A 168 -0.76 19.84 -4.70
N ARG A 169 -1.82 20.20 -5.43
CA ARG A 169 -2.26 21.62 -5.53
C ARG A 169 -2.71 22.21 -4.20
N MET A 170 -3.33 21.40 -3.34
CA MET A 170 -3.89 21.88 -2.07
C MET A 170 -2.85 21.96 -0.96
N PHE A 171 -1.89 21.05 -0.92
CA PHE A 171 -1.11 20.87 0.29
C PHE A 171 0.41 20.79 0.06
N ARG A 172 0.90 20.32 -1.10
CA ARG A 172 2.33 20.15 -1.32
C ARG A 172 3.02 21.44 -1.77
N GLY A 173 4.31 21.59 -1.41
CA GLY A 173 5.10 22.76 -1.74
C GLY A 173 4.70 24.05 -1.02
N GLN A 174 3.82 23.95 -0.01
CA GLN A 174 3.31 25.10 0.73
C GLN A 174 3.92 25.21 2.14
N GLY A 175 4.90 24.39 2.46
CA GLY A 175 5.52 24.36 3.78
C GLY A 175 4.59 23.86 4.91
N LEU A 176 3.56 23.09 4.57
CA LEU A 176 2.58 22.56 5.52
C LEU A 176 3.06 21.30 6.24
N PHE A 177 4.14 20.70 5.76
CA PHE A 177 4.74 19.50 6.32
C PHE A 177 6.12 19.78 6.91
N ARG A 178 6.55 18.89 7.82
CA ARG A 178 7.90 18.85 8.38
C ARG A 178 8.64 17.68 7.76
N THR A 179 9.92 17.85 7.47
CA THR A 179 10.79 16.77 7.01
C THR A 179 12.00 16.60 7.93
N SER A 180 12.57 15.41 7.94
CA SER A 180 13.84 15.18 8.60
C SER A 180 14.96 15.86 7.81
N PRO A 181 15.82 16.67 8.46
CA PRO A 181 16.95 17.31 7.80
C PRO A 181 18.12 16.36 7.51
N ARG A 182 17.98 15.06 7.80
CA ARG A 182 19.05 14.07 7.63
C ARG A 182 19.32 13.83 6.15
N ARG A 183 20.60 13.65 5.83
CA ARG A 183 21.01 13.11 4.54
C ARG A 183 20.53 11.66 4.44
N LEU A 184 20.22 11.24 3.23
CA LEU A 184 19.84 9.85 2.98
C LEU A 184 21.08 8.94 2.89
N HIS A 185 20.83 7.64 2.96
CA HIS A 185 21.82 6.63 2.61
C HIS A 185 22.35 6.87 1.19
N PRO A 186 23.67 6.69 0.93
CA PRO A 186 24.26 7.00 -0.39
C PRO A 186 23.53 6.35 -1.57
N ASP A 187 23.06 5.11 -1.43
CA ASP A 187 22.30 4.41 -2.48
C ASP A 187 20.99 5.14 -2.82
N MET A 188 20.34 5.73 -1.83
CA MET A 188 19.08 6.48 -1.98
C MET A 188 19.31 7.91 -2.51
N GLU A 189 20.41 8.52 -2.12
CA GLU A 189 20.84 9.81 -2.69
C GLU A 189 21.19 9.65 -4.18
N ALA A 190 21.88 8.57 -4.54
CA ALA A 190 22.30 8.29 -5.92
C ALA A 190 21.12 8.17 -6.91
N ILE A 191 19.96 7.69 -6.46
CA ILE A 191 18.76 7.61 -7.31
C ILE A 191 17.86 8.84 -7.19
N GLY A 192 18.26 9.86 -6.42
CA GLY A 192 17.47 11.09 -6.23
C GLY A 192 16.16 10.86 -5.49
N LEU A 193 16.14 9.97 -4.47
CA LEU A 193 14.91 9.61 -3.74
C LEU A 193 14.41 10.74 -2.83
N ALA A 194 15.29 11.64 -2.36
CA ALA A 194 14.91 12.77 -1.51
C ALA A 194 13.84 13.65 -2.19
N ASP A 195 12.80 14.01 -1.44
CA ASP A 195 11.75 14.92 -1.95
C ASP A 195 12.30 16.35 -2.08
N PRO A 196 12.37 16.92 -3.29
CA PRO A 196 12.90 18.27 -3.50
C PRO A 196 11.99 19.36 -2.92
N ASP A 197 10.69 19.09 -2.76
CA ASP A 197 9.73 20.04 -2.19
C ASP A 197 9.78 20.05 -0.66
N GLY A 198 10.43 19.04 -0.05
CA GLY A 198 10.60 18.95 1.40
C GLY A 198 9.28 18.66 2.15
N ASP A 199 8.34 17.99 1.53
CA ASP A 199 7.09 17.55 2.17
C ASP A 199 7.19 16.13 2.72
N PHE A 200 7.76 15.21 1.92
CA PHE A 200 7.94 13.83 2.33
C PHE A 200 9.31 13.60 3.00
N THR A 201 9.28 12.87 4.11
CA THR A 201 10.47 12.19 4.63
C THR A 201 10.48 10.75 4.14
N MET A 202 11.47 10.38 3.35
CA MET A 202 11.61 9.01 2.85
C MET A 202 12.21 8.13 3.94
N LEU A 203 11.58 6.99 4.22
CA LEU A 203 11.98 6.06 5.28
C LEU A 203 12.70 4.83 4.75
N SER A 204 12.18 4.28 3.64
CA SER A 204 12.64 3.03 3.07
C SER A 204 12.11 2.88 1.65
N ALA A 205 12.44 1.75 1.01
CA ALA A 205 11.89 1.40 -0.30
C ALA A 205 11.53 -0.09 -0.35
N ASN A 206 10.50 -0.41 -1.13
CA ASN A 206 10.23 -1.76 -1.59
C ASN A 206 10.82 -1.90 -3.00
N LEU A 207 11.56 -2.97 -3.26
CA LEU A 207 12.18 -3.23 -4.55
C LEU A 207 11.40 -4.29 -5.29
N LEU A 208 10.94 -4.01 -6.50
CA LEU A 208 10.32 -5.00 -7.36
C LEU A 208 11.37 -5.59 -8.31
N VAL A 209 11.34 -6.92 -8.44
CA VAL A 209 12.28 -7.71 -9.22
C VAL A 209 11.53 -8.75 -10.05
N ILE A 210 12.23 -9.41 -10.96
CA ILE A 210 11.72 -10.53 -11.72
C ILE A 210 12.17 -11.84 -11.06
N VAL A 211 11.30 -12.82 -11.02
CA VAL A 211 11.62 -14.21 -10.73
C VAL A 211 11.20 -15.05 -11.93
N ALA A 212 12.12 -15.85 -12.47
CA ALA A 212 11.84 -16.75 -13.59
C ALA A 212 12.07 -18.21 -13.18
N LEU A 213 11.18 -19.10 -13.63
CA LEU A 213 11.32 -20.53 -13.46
C LEU A 213 12.06 -21.11 -14.63
N ASN A 214 13.25 -21.68 -14.37
CA ASN A 214 14.17 -22.18 -15.39
C ASN A 214 13.55 -23.28 -16.28
N ASP A 215 12.80 -24.20 -15.66
CA ASP A 215 12.08 -25.26 -16.35
C ASP A 215 10.81 -24.76 -17.07
N GLY A 216 10.14 -23.75 -16.50
CA GLY A 216 8.92 -23.15 -17.05
C GLY A 216 9.15 -22.34 -18.33
N LEU A 217 10.37 -21.83 -18.55
CA LEU A 217 10.73 -21.09 -19.75
C LEU A 217 10.80 -21.96 -21.02
N ARG A 218 10.91 -23.29 -20.90
CA ARG A 218 10.88 -24.24 -22.03
C ARG A 218 11.83 -23.86 -23.16
N GLY A 219 13.08 -23.51 -22.84
CA GLY A 219 14.13 -23.10 -23.79
C GLY A 219 14.10 -21.63 -24.20
N ARG A 220 13.14 -20.82 -23.71
CA ARG A 220 13.19 -19.36 -23.87
C ARG A 220 14.31 -18.79 -22.99
N PRO A 221 14.98 -17.69 -23.41
CA PRO A 221 16.00 -17.05 -22.58
C PRO A 221 15.40 -16.48 -21.30
N LEU A 222 16.21 -16.38 -20.25
CA LEU A 222 15.87 -15.63 -19.04
C LEU A 222 15.67 -14.15 -19.40
N PRO A 223 14.64 -13.48 -18.89
CA PRO A 223 14.51 -12.04 -19.05
C PRO A 223 15.64 -11.33 -18.29
N GLU A 224 16.34 -10.41 -18.93
CA GLU A 224 17.42 -9.62 -18.36
C GLU A 224 17.02 -8.15 -18.12
N SER A 225 15.91 -7.73 -18.74
CA SER A 225 15.40 -6.36 -18.68
C SER A 225 13.89 -6.35 -18.46
N TRP A 226 13.35 -5.20 -18.04
CA TRP A 226 11.90 -5.00 -18.00
C TRP A 226 11.28 -5.07 -19.39
N GLY A 227 12.03 -4.65 -20.42
CA GLY A 227 11.59 -4.71 -21.83
C GLY A 227 11.35 -6.13 -22.31
N ASP A 228 12.08 -7.11 -21.81
CA ASP A 228 11.94 -8.51 -22.22
C ASP A 228 10.57 -9.09 -21.86
N LEU A 229 9.94 -8.56 -20.78
CA LEU A 229 8.57 -8.95 -20.42
C LEU A 229 7.52 -8.53 -21.47
N LEU A 230 7.88 -7.67 -22.40
CA LEU A 230 7.01 -7.21 -23.48
C LEU A 230 7.15 -8.05 -24.77
N HIS A 231 8.01 -9.06 -24.75
CA HIS A 231 8.24 -9.91 -25.93
C HIS A 231 7.08 -10.89 -26.12
N GLU A 232 6.68 -11.12 -27.38
CA GLU A 232 5.54 -11.97 -27.73
C GLU A 232 5.68 -13.41 -27.23
N SER A 233 6.92 -13.92 -27.11
CA SER A 233 7.18 -15.25 -26.53
C SER A 233 6.75 -15.39 -25.07
N LEU A 234 6.52 -14.29 -24.35
CA LEU A 234 6.02 -14.27 -22.97
C LEU A 234 4.52 -13.95 -22.87
N THR A 235 3.78 -13.96 -23.97
CA THR A 235 2.32 -13.83 -23.94
C THR A 235 1.71 -14.86 -22.97
N ASN A 236 0.80 -14.42 -22.08
CA ASN A 236 0.17 -15.24 -21.04
C ASN A 236 1.17 -16.05 -20.18
N SER A 237 2.32 -15.45 -19.86
CA SER A 237 3.42 -16.12 -19.15
C SER A 237 3.88 -15.39 -17.88
N VAL A 238 3.37 -14.19 -17.63
CA VAL A 238 3.82 -13.31 -16.54
C VAL A 238 2.75 -13.19 -15.47
N VAL A 239 3.15 -13.26 -14.20
CA VAL A 239 2.30 -12.94 -13.03
C VAL A 239 2.81 -11.66 -12.39
N ILE A 240 1.91 -10.72 -12.16
CA ILE A 240 2.22 -9.50 -11.40
C ILE A 240 1.32 -9.39 -10.17
N ARG A 241 1.67 -8.50 -9.23
CA ARG A 241 0.80 -8.22 -8.09
C ARG A 241 -0.52 -7.62 -8.54
N GLY A 242 -1.61 -8.24 -8.12
CA GLY A 242 -2.97 -7.79 -8.44
C GLY A 242 -4.01 -8.84 -8.07
N ASP A 243 -5.22 -8.58 -8.49
CA ASP A 243 -6.37 -9.47 -8.47
C ASP A 243 -7.27 -9.15 -9.67
N ASP A 244 -8.49 -9.67 -9.71
CA ASP A 244 -9.44 -9.45 -10.82
C ASP A 244 -9.83 -7.96 -10.99
N SER A 245 -9.74 -7.17 -9.94
CA SER A 245 -10.14 -5.75 -9.92
C SER A 245 -8.98 -4.76 -9.97
N PHE A 246 -7.80 -5.17 -9.52
CA PHE A 246 -6.65 -4.29 -9.26
C PHE A 246 -5.34 -4.87 -9.78
N PHE A 247 -4.51 -4.03 -10.40
CA PHE A 247 -3.11 -4.33 -10.73
C PHE A 247 -2.16 -3.25 -10.20
N CYS A 248 -0.97 -3.68 -9.75
CA CYS A 248 -0.02 -2.84 -9.03
C CYS A 248 0.48 -1.65 -9.84
N ASN A 249 0.09 -0.44 -9.45
CA ASN A 249 0.59 0.80 -10.06
C ASN A 249 2.11 0.99 -9.90
N GLY A 250 2.71 0.37 -8.88
CA GLY A 250 4.17 0.30 -8.73
C GLY A 250 4.86 -0.45 -9.85
N VAL A 251 4.12 -1.22 -10.68
CA VAL A 251 4.59 -1.82 -11.93
C VAL A 251 4.14 -0.99 -13.13
N LEU A 252 2.84 -0.65 -13.22
CA LEU A 252 2.27 -0.03 -14.41
C LEU A 252 2.83 1.37 -14.70
N LEU A 253 3.03 2.20 -13.68
CA LEU A 253 3.58 3.55 -13.86
C LEU A 253 5.04 3.54 -14.37
N PRO A 254 5.98 2.74 -13.79
CA PRO A 254 7.31 2.59 -14.36
C PRO A 254 7.32 2.02 -15.79
N PHE A 255 6.45 1.06 -16.10
CA PHE A 255 6.33 0.55 -17.47
C PHE A 255 5.86 1.62 -18.44
N HIS A 256 4.89 2.44 -18.05
CA HIS A 256 4.48 3.59 -18.84
C HIS A 256 5.63 4.60 -19.04
N GLN A 257 6.39 4.89 -17.98
CA GLN A 257 7.53 5.81 -18.09
C GLN A 257 8.61 5.29 -19.05
N MET A 258 8.89 3.97 -19.03
CA MET A 258 9.94 3.36 -19.87
C MET A 258 9.50 3.13 -21.30
N PHE A 259 8.26 2.69 -21.50
CA PHE A 259 7.81 2.09 -22.77
C PHE A 259 6.50 2.71 -23.31
N GLY A 260 6.00 3.77 -22.66
CA GLY A 260 4.73 4.42 -23.03
C GLY A 260 3.51 3.53 -22.83
N LEU A 261 2.38 4.01 -23.31
CA LEU A 261 1.10 3.29 -23.18
C LEU A 261 1.08 1.98 -23.99
N ASP A 262 1.83 1.91 -25.10
CA ASP A 262 1.99 0.66 -25.87
C ASP A 262 2.71 -0.40 -25.05
N GLY A 263 3.78 -0.03 -24.33
CA GLY A 263 4.46 -0.95 -23.41
C GLY A 263 3.53 -1.51 -22.35
N VAL A 264 2.63 -0.68 -21.79
CA VAL A 264 1.61 -1.12 -20.82
C VAL A 264 0.64 -2.12 -21.46
N ARG A 265 0.19 -1.89 -22.70
CA ARG A 265 -0.67 -2.84 -23.42
C ARG A 265 0.06 -4.14 -23.71
N ARG A 266 1.33 -4.08 -24.11
CA ARG A 266 2.15 -5.29 -24.34
C ARG A 266 2.34 -6.08 -23.05
N LEU A 267 2.61 -5.41 -21.92
CA LEU A 267 2.66 -6.07 -20.62
C LEU A 267 1.31 -6.74 -20.28
N GLY A 268 0.17 -6.08 -20.57
CA GLY A 268 -1.16 -6.67 -20.38
C GLY A 268 -1.35 -7.97 -21.16
N ARG A 269 -0.79 -8.06 -22.37
CA ARG A 269 -0.81 -9.32 -23.17
C ARG A 269 0.13 -10.41 -22.60
N SER A 270 1.21 -10.01 -21.94
CA SER A 270 2.16 -10.95 -21.33
C SER A 270 1.65 -11.49 -20.00
N VAL A 271 0.83 -10.73 -19.28
CA VAL A 271 0.28 -11.14 -17.98
C VAL A 271 -0.85 -12.14 -18.16
N VAL A 272 -0.82 -13.21 -17.38
CA VAL A 272 -1.86 -14.23 -17.32
C VAL A 272 -2.80 -14.01 -16.13
N GLN A 273 -2.30 -13.49 -15.01
CA GLN A 273 -3.11 -13.23 -13.83
C GLN A 273 -2.42 -12.28 -12.85
N GLY A 274 -3.21 -11.66 -11.96
CA GLY A 274 -2.76 -10.98 -10.78
C GLY A 274 -2.78 -11.89 -9.55
N LEU A 275 -1.72 -11.84 -8.72
CA LEU A 275 -1.67 -12.60 -7.45
C LEU A 275 -1.06 -11.76 -6.33
N HIS A 276 -1.42 -12.07 -5.09
CA HIS A 276 -0.68 -11.56 -3.95
C HIS A 276 0.73 -12.19 -3.92
N PRO A 277 1.81 -11.44 -3.59
CA PRO A 277 3.18 -11.99 -3.61
C PRO A 277 3.40 -13.25 -2.78
N SER A 278 2.68 -13.42 -1.66
CA SER A 278 2.74 -14.67 -0.88
C SER A 278 2.14 -15.88 -1.60
N GLU A 279 1.16 -15.65 -2.47
CA GLU A 279 0.56 -16.70 -3.31
C GLU A 279 1.51 -17.06 -4.46
N MET A 280 2.19 -16.06 -5.04
CA MET A 280 3.25 -16.32 -6.03
C MET A 280 4.34 -17.23 -5.45
N VAL A 281 4.81 -16.97 -4.22
CA VAL A 281 5.81 -17.82 -3.54
C VAL A 281 5.28 -19.24 -3.35
N LYS A 282 4.04 -19.40 -2.87
CA LYS A 282 3.41 -20.73 -2.71
C LYS A 282 3.29 -21.45 -4.04
N LEU A 283 2.92 -20.75 -5.10
CA LEU A 283 2.76 -21.33 -6.43
C LEU A 283 4.11 -21.81 -6.99
N ILE A 284 5.17 -21.02 -6.84
CA ILE A 284 6.54 -21.40 -7.23
C ILE A 284 7.01 -22.61 -6.44
N ASP A 285 6.80 -22.62 -5.12
CA ASP A 285 7.23 -23.70 -4.22
C ASP A 285 6.37 -24.98 -4.35
N SER A 286 5.22 -24.93 -5.04
CA SER A 286 4.33 -26.08 -5.24
C SER A 286 4.91 -27.18 -6.14
N ARG A 287 5.98 -26.87 -6.89
CA ARG A 287 6.60 -27.74 -7.91
C ARG A 287 5.67 -28.18 -9.04
N ASN A 288 4.50 -27.57 -9.16
CA ASN A 288 3.62 -27.84 -10.30
C ASN A 288 4.32 -27.38 -11.59
N ALA A 289 4.27 -28.21 -12.65
CA ALA A 289 4.89 -27.92 -13.95
C ALA A 289 4.10 -26.89 -14.78
N ASP A 290 2.79 -26.76 -14.48
CA ASP A 290 1.88 -25.92 -15.27
C ASP A 290 1.70 -24.51 -14.69
N VAL A 291 2.64 -24.05 -13.86
CA VAL A 291 2.61 -22.69 -13.33
C VAL A 291 3.24 -21.68 -14.31
N PRO A 292 2.79 -20.42 -14.33
CA PRO A 292 3.39 -19.39 -15.14
C PRO A 292 4.91 -19.27 -14.90
N PRO A 293 5.73 -19.05 -15.93
CA PRO A 293 7.18 -19.10 -15.77
C PRO A 293 7.82 -17.82 -15.22
N VAL A 294 7.13 -16.68 -15.23
CA VAL A 294 7.73 -15.39 -14.85
C VAL A 294 6.84 -14.64 -13.86
N TYR A 295 7.47 -14.07 -12.85
CA TYR A 295 6.78 -13.33 -11.78
C TYR A 295 7.45 -11.99 -11.53
N VAL A 296 6.65 -10.93 -11.39
CA VAL A 296 7.11 -9.62 -10.90
C VAL A 296 6.64 -9.47 -9.45
N MET A 297 7.59 -9.44 -8.52
CA MET A 297 7.28 -9.43 -7.10
C MET A 297 8.28 -8.61 -6.28
N PRO A 298 7.92 -8.23 -5.03
CA PRO A 298 8.88 -7.61 -4.12
C PRO A 298 10.08 -8.52 -3.82
N TYR A 299 11.27 -7.92 -3.76
CA TYR A 299 12.53 -8.60 -3.44
C TYR A 299 12.43 -9.42 -2.13
N PHE A 300 11.77 -8.87 -1.11
CA PHE A 300 11.47 -9.58 0.13
C PHE A 300 10.82 -10.94 -0.10
N PHE A 301 9.80 -11.01 -0.96
CA PHE A 301 9.11 -12.26 -1.24
C PHE A 301 9.95 -13.18 -2.11
N ALA A 302 10.70 -12.65 -3.06
CA ALA A 302 11.61 -13.43 -3.90
C ALA A 302 12.69 -14.15 -3.05
N THR A 303 13.17 -13.54 -1.98
CA THR A 303 14.13 -14.18 -1.06
C THR A 303 13.52 -15.30 -0.21
N ARG A 304 12.19 -15.41 -0.13
CA ARG A 304 11.48 -16.44 0.63
C ARG A 304 11.19 -17.72 -0.16
N ILE A 305 11.46 -17.71 -1.46
CA ILE A 305 11.31 -18.90 -2.31
C ILE A 305 12.29 -19.98 -1.84
N LYS A 306 11.77 -21.18 -1.61
CA LYS A 306 12.54 -22.34 -1.15
C LYS A 306 13.17 -23.10 -2.32
N GLU A 307 12.49 -23.19 -3.45
CA GLU A 307 12.90 -23.88 -4.66
C GLU A 307 13.93 -23.08 -5.48
N ARG A 308 15.05 -22.71 -4.83
CA ARG A 308 16.10 -21.85 -5.42
C ARG A 308 16.79 -22.46 -6.64
N GLY A 309 16.83 -23.77 -6.78
CA GLY A 309 17.38 -24.43 -7.96
C GLY A 309 16.47 -24.33 -9.20
N ARG A 310 15.17 -24.11 -8.97
CA ARG A 310 14.14 -23.97 -10.03
C ARG A 310 13.91 -22.52 -10.41
N ALA A 311 14.01 -21.61 -9.44
CA ALA A 311 13.70 -20.20 -9.61
C ALA A 311 14.97 -19.34 -9.61
N THR A 312 15.11 -18.48 -10.61
CA THR A 312 16.17 -17.46 -10.72
C THR A 312 15.60 -16.10 -10.35
N LEU A 313 16.18 -15.45 -9.33
CA LEU A 313 15.93 -14.04 -9.01
C LEU A 313 16.75 -13.17 -9.95
N ILE A 314 16.11 -12.25 -10.65
CA ILE A 314 16.71 -11.38 -11.66
C ILE A 314 16.48 -9.92 -11.25
N VAL A 315 17.57 -9.18 -11.11
CA VAL A 315 17.55 -7.72 -11.06
C VAL A 315 17.69 -7.24 -12.49
N PRO A 316 16.65 -6.62 -13.08
CA PRO A 316 16.72 -6.18 -14.47
C PRO A 316 17.86 -5.17 -14.74
N ASN A 317 18.33 -5.12 -15.97
CA ASN A 317 19.43 -4.24 -16.38
C ASN A 317 19.18 -2.76 -16.06
N GLU A 318 17.92 -2.32 -16.13
CA GLU A 318 17.51 -0.96 -15.76
C GLU A 318 17.46 -0.74 -14.23
N GLY A 319 17.52 -1.81 -13.47
CA GLY A 319 17.42 -1.84 -12.00
C GLY A 319 16.06 -2.33 -11.48
N ALA A 320 16.03 -2.77 -10.23
CA ALA A 320 14.80 -3.07 -9.51
C ALA A 320 13.94 -1.83 -9.39
N ILE A 321 12.63 -1.94 -9.67
CA ILE A 321 11.71 -0.81 -9.55
C ILE A 321 11.54 -0.45 -8.08
N VAL A 322 11.72 0.83 -7.78
CA VAL A 322 11.57 1.39 -6.43
C VAL A 322 10.12 1.82 -6.18
N SER A 323 9.50 1.20 -5.19
CA SER A 323 8.24 1.65 -4.59
C SER A 323 8.56 2.24 -3.21
N PRO A 324 8.41 3.55 -3.00
CA PRO A 324 8.91 4.22 -1.80
C PRO A 324 8.03 3.92 -0.59
N VAL A 325 8.63 4.01 0.60
CA VAL A 325 7.95 4.13 1.88
C VAL A 325 8.29 5.50 2.45
N GLN A 326 7.29 6.33 2.58
CA GLN A 326 7.45 7.75 2.94
C GLN A 326 6.53 8.14 4.09
N MET A 327 6.89 9.24 4.73
CA MET A 327 6.17 9.84 5.84
C MET A 327 5.82 11.29 5.53
N LEU A 328 4.60 11.69 5.85
CA LEU A 328 4.16 13.09 5.96
C LEU A 328 3.95 13.41 7.43
N VAL A 329 4.48 14.54 7.89
CA VAL A 329 4.31 15.05 9.25
C VAL A 329 3.76 16.45 9.18
N LYS A 330 2.58 16.70 9.72
CA LYS A 330 1.98 18.04 9.74
C LYS A 330 2.88 19.03 10.47
N ARG A 331 3.10 20.22 9.90
CA ARG A 331 3.80 21.29 10.59
C ARG A 331 2.98 21.85 11.76
N SER A 332 1.66 21.79 11.67
CA SER A 332 0.73 22.20 12.73
C SER A 332 0.64 21.22 13.90
N ALA A 333 1.19 19.99 13.74
CA ALA A 333 1.24 19.03 14.84
C ALA A 333 2.06 19.56 16.02
N ARG A 334 1.74 19.09 17.21
CA ARG A 334 2.43 19.47 18.45
C ARG A 334 3.93 19.19 18.38
N PRO A 335 4.76 19.93 19.14
CA PRO A 335 6.22 19.71 19.14
C PRO A 335 6.63 18.26 19.44
N GLU A 336 5.87 17.55 20.25
CA GLU A 336 6.10 16.17 20.68
C GLU A 336 6.04 15.17 19.50
N VAL A 337 5.47 15.58 18.37
CA VAL A 337 5.53 14.80 17.12
C VAL A 337 6.96 14.52 16.66
N MET A 338 7.91 15.33 17.11
CA MET A 338 9.34 15.15 16.80
C MET A 338 9.89 13.85 17.38
N ASP A 339 9.41 13.40 18.54
CA ASP A 339 9.84 12.14 19.14
C ASP A 339 9.40 10.94 18.27
N ALA A 340 8.17 10.97 17.76
CA ALA A 340 7.69 9.97 16.81
C ALA A 340 8.45 10.03 15.49
N MET A 341 8.74 11.23 15.00
CA MET A 341 9.50 11.45 13.76
C MET A 341 10.95 10.95 13.91
N ASP A 342 11.61 11.24 15.02
CA ASP A 342 12.98 10.79 15.31
C ASP A 342 13.06 9.27 15.44
N PHE A 343 12.06 8.65 16.06
CA PHE A 343 11.94 7.20 16.11
C PHE A 343 11.76 6.60 14.70
N LEU A 344 10.79 7.11 13.93
CA LEU A 344 10.47 6.61 12.58
C LEU A 344 11.62 6.78 11.59
N THR A 345 12.44 7.82 11.75
CA THR A 345 13.65 8.05 10.94
C THR A 345 14.91 7.48 11.58
N GLY A 346 14.79 6.83 12.73
CA GLY A 346 15.90 6.35 13.53
C GLY A 346 16.64 5.15 12.91
N ARG A 347 17.88 4.96 13.36
CA ARG A 347 18.72 3.85 12.88
C ARG A 347 18.14 2.48 13.20
N GLU A 348 17.53 2.33 14.37
CA GLU A 348 17.00 1.04 14.84
C GLU A 348 15.87 0.56 13.89
N LEU A 349 14.86 1.40 13.68
CA LEU A 349 13.77 1.07 12.75
C LEU A 349 14.28 0.92 11.31
N GLY A 350 15.22 1.77 10.91
CA GLY A 350 15.88 1.67 9.61
C GLY A 350 16.59 0.33 9.41
N GLN A 351 17.27 -0.20 10.44
CA GLN A 351 17.94 -1.51 10.36
C GLN A 351 16.91 -2.64 10.27
N ILE A 352 15.82 -2.57 11.02
CA ILE A 352 14.73 -3.56 10.94
C ILE A 352 14.12 -3.61 9.53
N CYS A 353 13.94 -2.45 8.89
CA CYS A 353 13.50 -2.41 7.50
C CYS A 353 14.53 -3.07 6.56
N ALA A 354 15.80 -2.73 6.71
CA ALA A 354 16.89 -3.26 5.89
C ALA A 354 17.03 -4.78 6.03
N ASP A 355 16.96 -5.31 7.26
CA ASP A 355 17.03 -6.74 7.55
C ASP A 355 15.86 -7.51 6.93
N ALA A 356 14.73 -6.84 6.72
CA ALA A 356 13.59 -7.36 5.97
C ALA A 356 13.69 -7.09 4.44
N TYR A 357 14.87 -6.75 3.93
CA TYR A 357 15.12 -6.43 2.52
C TYR A 357 14.33 -5.23 1.97
N PHE A 358 13.95 -4.33 2.84
CA PHE A 358 13.47 -2.99 2.48
C PHE A 358 14.59 -1.99 2.75
N PRO A 359 15.40 -1.60 1.74
CA PRO A 359 16.54 -0.72 1.96
C PRO A 359 16.14 0.56 2.66
N SER A 360 16.80 0.82 3.78
CA SER A 360 16.59 2.00 4.60
C SER A 360 17.23 3.25 4.00
N THR A 361 16.58 4.38 4.21
CA THR A 361 17.15 5.68 3.85
C THR A 361 18.12 6.23 4.90
N HIS A 362 18.20 5.62 6.08
CA HIS A 362 19.06 6.11 7.16
C HIS A 362 20.55 5.89 6.82
N PRO A 363 21.42 6.92 6.85
CA PRO A 363 22.81 6.81 6.38
C PRO A 363 23.72 5.86 7.20
N GLY A 364 23.36 5.62 8.45
CA GLY A 364 24.10 4.72 9.35
C GLY A 364 23.61 3.27 9.36
N VAL A 365 22.72 2.90 8.44
CA VAL A 365 22.20 1.53 8.29
C VAL A 365 23.01 0.79 7.24
N THR A 366 23.20 -0.52 7.42
CA THR A 366 23.76 -1.39 6.38
C THR A 366 22.63 -2.06 5.62
N ASN A 367 22.46 -1.70 4.35
CA ASN A 367 21.47 -2.28 3.48
C ASN A 367 21.98 -3.57 2.81
N PRO A 368 21.41 -4.76 3.11
CA PRO A 368 21.79 -6.00 2.42
C PRO A 368 21.58 -5.94 0.90
N THR A 369 20.76 -4.99 0.45
CA THR A 369 20.42 -4.75 -0.95
C THR A 369 21.28 -3.69 -1.64
N SER A 370 22.37 -3.20 -1.04
CA SER A 370 23.26 -2.18 -1.66
C SER A 370 23.87 -2.62 -2.98
N HIS A 371 23.95 -3.94 -3.24
CA HIS A 371 24.41 -4.50 -4.51
C HIS A 371 23.30 -4.47 -5.60
N VAL A 372 22.05 -4.17 -5.24
CA VAL A 372 20.91 -4.16 -6.15
C VAL A 372 20.82 -2.80 -6.83
N ARG A 373 21.00 -2.77 -8.14
CA ARG A 373 20.73 -1.56 -8.93
C ARG A 373 19.26 -1.19 -8.80
N MET A 374 18.97 0.07 -8.54
CA MET A 374 17.62 0.59 -8.31
C MET A 374 17.18 1.53 -9.43
N ARG A 375 15.90 1.47 -9.78
CA ARG A 375 15.23 2.37 -10.71
C ARG A 375 14.07 3.08 -10.02
N TRP A 376 14.21 4.37 -9.84
CA TRP A 376 13.19 5.27 -9.32
C TRP A 376 12.48 6.04 -10.44
N LEU A 377 11.18 6.30 -10.32
CA LEU A 377 10.41 7.12 -11.27
C LEU A 377 10.97 8.54 -11.40
N GLY A 378 11.50 9.09 -10.32
CA GLY A 378 12.01 10.46 -10.26
C GLY A 378 10.93 11.50 -9.98
N TRP A 379 11.33 12.53 -9.24
CA TRP A 379 10.44 13.62 -8.84
C TRP A 379 9.97 14.46 -10.02
N ASP A 380 10.80 14.66 -11.05
CA ASP A 380 10.40 15.35 -12.27
C ASP A 380 9.18 14.72 -12.92
N PHE A 381 9.18 13.39 -13.05
CA PHE A 381 8.02 12.66 -13.57
C PHE A 381 6.80 12.82 -12.67
N LEU A 382 6.96 12.59 -11.38
CA LEU A 382 5.87 12.67 -10.40
C LEU A 382 5.28 14.08 -10.28
N ASN A 383 6.12 15.11 -10.39
CA ASN A 383 5.68 16.50 -10.24
C ASN A 383 5.01 17.05 -11.50
N ARG A 384 5.45 16.64 -12.70
CA ARG A 384 4.90 17.13 -13.98
C ARG A 384 3.68 16.35 -14.45
N THR A 385 3.46 15.12 -13.93
CA THR A 385 2.40 14.23 -14.37
C THR A 385 1.19 14.31 -13.43
N ASP A 386 0.00 14.28 -14.00
CA ASP A 386 -1.21 13.97 -13.24
C ASP A 386 -1.26 12.47 -12.97
N ILE A 387 -0.72 12.09 -11.80
CA ILE A 387 -0.59 10.68 -11.41
C ILE A 387 -1.96 10.01 -11.28
N GLY A 388 -2.99 10.71 -10.78
CA GLY A 388 -4.32 10.16 -10.66
C GLY A 388 -4.95 9.82 -12.02
N ALA A 389 -4.87 10.76 -12.97
CA ALA A 389 -5.34 10.53 -14.33
C ALA A 389 -4.54 9.43 -15.05
N LEU A 390 -3.20 9.45 -14.90
CA LEU A 390 -2.34 8.44 -15.50
C LEU A 390 -2.61 7.03 -14.96
N LYS A 391 -2.82 6.87 -13.64
CA LYS A 391 -3.18 5.55 -13.05
C LYS A 391 -4.45 4.98 -13.69
N ASN A 392 -5.45 5.81 -13.92
CA ASN A 392 -6.69 5.40 -14.58
C ASN A 392 -6.44 4.99 -16.03
N GLU A 393 -5.65 5.77 -16.76
CA GLU A 393 -5.34 5.51 -18.17
C GLU A 393 -4.55 4.20 -18.34
N VAL A 394 -3.45 4.03 -17.58
CA VAL A 394 -2.62 2.82 -17.68
C VAL A 394 -3.36 1.59 -17.19
N GLY A 395 -4.18 1.71 -16.12
CA GLY A 395 -5.01 0.64 -15.62
C GLY A 395 -6.04 0.16 -16.62
N ALA A 396 -6.74 1.08 -17.28
CA ALA A 396 -7.71 0.77 -18.33
C ALA A 396 -7.03 0.11 -19.56
N ALA A 397 -5.89 0.66 -20.03
CA ALA A 397 -5.15 0.11 -21.16
C ALA A 397 -4.60 -1.28 -20.88
N PHE A 398 -4.11 -1.51 -19.66
CA PHE A 398 -3.60 -2.81 -19.23
C PHE A 398 -4.72 -3.86 -19.18
N LYS A 399 -5.85 -3.55 -18.51
CA LYS A 399 -6.99 -4.47 -18.38
C LYS A 399 -7.60 -4.84 -19.74
N ALA A 400 -7.77 -3.87 -20.65
CA ALA A 400 -8.27 -4.14 -21.99
C ALA A 400 -7.33 -5.10 -22.78
N ALA A 401 -6.02 -4.96 -22.60
CA ALA A 401 -5.05 -5.83 -23.27
C ALA A 401 -5.00 -7.24 -22.67
N LEU A 402 -5.15 -7.36 -21.34
CA LEU A 402 -5.24 -8.64 -20.62
C LEU A 402 -6.48 -9.44 -21.08
N GLN A 403 -7.66 -8.83 -21.07
CA GLN A 403 -8.91 -9.46 -21.52
C GLN A 403 -8.86 -9.91 -22.99
N GLY A 404 -8.32 -9.08 -23.88
CA GLY A 404 -8.15 -9.44 -25.29
C GLY A 404 -7.14 -10.55 -25.53
N SER A 405 -6.33 -10.95 -24.55
CA SER A 405 -5.46 -12.14 -24.61
C SER A 405 -6.17 -13.40 -24.13
N GLU A 406 -7.10 -13.31 -23.19
CA GLU A 406 -7.94 -14.42 -22.73
C GLU A 406 -8.89 -14.91 -23.83
N ASP A 407 -9.53 -13.99 -24.56
CA ASP A 407 -10.40 -14.34 -25.68
C ASP A 407 -9.70 -15.10 -26.82
N ARG A 408 -8.38 -14.87 -27.01
CA ARG A 408 -7.56 -15.59 -28.01
C ARG A 408 -7.05 -16.95 -27.54
N ALA A 409 -7.01 -17.19 -26.24
CA ALA A 409 -6.57 -18.47 -25.68
C ALA A 409 -7.71 -19.50 -25.59
N CYS A 410 -8.96 -19.04 -25.63
CA CYS A 410 -10.17 -19.88 -25.58
C CYS A 410 -10.78 -20.17 -26.99
N GLY A 411 -10.30 -19.58 -28.06
CA GLY A 411 -10.70 -19.83 -29.45
C GLY A 411 -9.64 -20.59 -30.22
#